data_1850eb69bba80bc5eb69ffff5b06b70c
#
_entry.id   1850eb69bba80bc5eb69ffff5b06b70c
#
_cell.length_a   1.000
_cell.length_b   1.000
_cell.length_c   1.000
_cell.angle_alpha   90.00
_cell.angle_beta   90.00
_cell.angle_gamma   90.00
#
_symmetry.space_group_name_H-M   'P 1'
#
loop_
_entity.id
_entity.type
_entity.pdbx_description
1 polymer ?
#
loop_
_entity_poly.entity_id
_entity_poly.type
_entity_poly.pdbx_seq_one_letter_code
_entity_poly.pdbx_strand_id
1 'polypeptide(L)'
;MATKKATTTPKSPAKKKTATNKTKEVRAIKTAKDKERMIEALTKSLGIVTNAVKVTGISRTTHYAWMEKDPEYRSRVEEATDAQIDFVEGNLIQRIQEGDTTATIFYLKTKGKKRGYTERMEIAPAEGTTMSFYQMLMMTGEANDDEEADES
;
A
#
# COMPACT_ATOMS: atom_id res chain seq x y z
N MET A 1 -27.99 33.79 70.61
CA MET A 1 -27.50 32.65 69.81
C MET A 1 -28.00 32.76 68.40
N ALA A 2 -27.19 33.20 67.45
CA ALA A 2 -27.55 33.44 66.06
C ALA A 2 -26.83 32.44 65.19
N THR A 3 -27.56 31.52 64.55
CA THR A 3 -27.07 30.55 63.57
C THR A 3 -27.04 31.15 62.20
N LYS A 4 -25.85 31.31 61.59
CA LYS A 4 -25.62 31.74 60.20
C LYS A 4 -25.95 30.56 59.24
N LYS A 5 -26.91 30.76 58.35
CA LYS A 5 -27.28 29.88 57.26
C LYS A 5 -26.39 30.17 56.05
N ALA A 6 -25.55 29.22 55.63
CA ALA A 6 -24.73 29.32 54.44
C ALA A 6 -25.57 29.00 53.20
N THR A 7 -25.60 29.96 52.25
CA THR A 7 -26.30 29.82 50.98
C THR A 7 -25.29 29.30 49.96
N THR A 8 -25.42 28.03 49.57
CA THR A 8 -24.60 27.41 48.51
C THR A 8 -25.31 27.57 47.16
N THR A 9 -24.76 28.36 46.27
CA THR A 9 -25.27 28.57 44.91
C THR A 9 -24.78 27.41 44.01
N PRO A 10 -25.65 26.73 43.26
CA PRO A 10 -25.20 25.66 42.35
C PRO A 10 -24.62 26.27 41.06
N LYS A 11 -23.37 26.00 40.81
CA LYS A 11 -22.63 26.38 39.60
C LYS A 11 -23.07 25.54 38.40
N SER A 12 -23.74 26.16 37.43
CA SER A 12 -24.31 25.55 36.23
C SER A 12 -23.21 25.00 35.29
N PRO A 13 -23.25 23.71 34.86
CA PRO A 13 -22.23 23.10 34.00
C PRO A 13 -22.52 23.17 32.49
N ALA A 14 -23.56 23.93 32.05
CA ALA A 14 -24.06 23.84 30.68
C ALA A 14 -23.20 24.54 29.58
N LYS A 15 -22.36 25.53 29.91
CA LYS A 15 -21.62 26.30 28.90
C LYS A 15 -20.36 25.63 28.33
N LYS A 16 -19.76 24.64 29.02
CA LYS A 16 -18.55 23.95 28.52
C LYS A 16 -18.80 22.88 27.44
N LYS A 17 -20.00 22.25 27.44
CA LYS A 17 -20.32 21.17 26.48
C LYS A 17 -20.62 21.68 25.07
N THR A 18 -21.24 22.82 24.91
CA THR A 18 -21.56 23.42 23.60
C THR A 18 -20.35 23.96 22.86
N ALA A 19 -19.39 24.58 23.57
CA ALA A 19 -18.13 25.05 22.97
C ALA A 19 -17.25 23.91 22.43
N THR A 20 -17.21 22.77 23.14
CA THR A 20 -16.43 21.58 22.72
C THR A 20 -17.02 20.91 21.49
N ASN A 21 -18.35 20.86 21.33
CA ASN A 21 -19.02 20.29 20.16
C ASN A 21 -18.78 21.13 18.91
N LYS A 22 -18.94 22.45 18.99
CA LYS A 22 -18.68 23.37 17.86
C LYS A 22 -17.22 23.28 17.36
N THR A 23 -16.27 23.13 18.27
CA THR A 23 -14.85 22.97 17.91
C THR A 23 -14.57 21.61 17.23
N LYS A 24 -15.24 20.54 17.66
CA LYS A 24 -15.14 19.22 17.02
C LYS A 24 -15.74 19.22 15.61
N GLU A 25 -16.91 19.86 15.44
CA GLU A 25 -17.56 20.01 14.12
C GLU A 25 -16.69 20.80 13.15
N VAL A 26 -16.12 21.91 13.56
CA VAL A 26 -15.22 22.71 12.72
C VAL A 26 -13.96 21.92 12.32
N ARG A 27 -13.39 21.12 13.22
CA ARG A 27 -12.25 20.23 12.91
C ARG A 27 -12.64 19.13 11.94
N ALA A 28 -13.81 18.52 12.11
CA ALA A 28 -14.31 17.48 11.22
C ALA A 28 -14.53 18.02 9.79
N ILE A 29 -15.14 19.20 9.65
CA ILE A 29 -15.34 19.87 8.35
C ILE A 29 -14.01 20.21 7.69
N LYS A 30 -13.02 20.70 8.46
CA LYS A 30 -11.68 20.98 7.95
C LYS A 30 -11.01 19.70 7.46
N THR A 31 -11.05 18.63 8.24
CA THR A 31 -10.48 17.33 7.87
C THR A 31 -11.13 16.76 6.61
N ALA A 32 -12.46 16.88 6.46
CA ALA A 32 -13.15 16.45 5.25
C ALA A 32 -12.68 17.22 4.01
N LYS A 33 -12.57 18.55 4.11
CA LYS A 33 -12.04 19.39 3.02
C LYS A 33 -10.57 19.07 2.70
N ASP A 34 -9.75 18.80 3.69
CA ASP A 34 -8.35 18.44 3.49
C ASP A 34 -8.23 17.06 2.81
N LYS A 35 -9.10 16.09 3.13
CA LYS A 35 -9.18 14.80 2.43
C LYS A 35 -9.56 14.98 0.96
N GLU A 36 -10.61 15.79 0.67
CA GLU A 36 -11.01 16.09 -0.71
C GLU A 36 -9.87 16.71 -1.52
N ARG A 37 -9.19 17.72 -0.97
CA ARG A 37 -8.04 18.35 -1.60
C ARG A 37 -6.92 17.36 -1.88
N MET A 38 -6.67 16.42 -0.95
CA MET A 38 -5.65 15.40 -1.13
C MET A 38 -6.01 14.41 -2.24
N ILE A 39 -7.27 13.96 -2.31
CA ILE A 39 -7.76 13.08 -3.38
C ILE A 39 -7.66 13.78 -4.74
N GLU A 40 -8.12 15.03 -4.84
CA GLU A 40 -8.02 15.81 -6.07
C GLU A 40 -6.56 15.99 -6.53
N ALA A 41 -5.64 16.26 -5.59
CA ALA A 41 -4.22 16.37 -5.89
C ALA A 41 -3.61 15.03 -6.31
N LEU A 42 -4.02 13.91 -5.71
CA LEU A 42 -3.60 12.57 -6.12
C LEU A 42 -4.08 12.24 -7.53
N THR A 43 -5.33 12.51 -7.86
CA THR A 43 -5.87 12.32 -9.21
C THR A 43 -5.08 13.13 -10.24
N LYS A 44 -4.82 14.42 -9.97
CA LYS A 44 -4.03 15.29 -10.86
C LYS A 44 -2.56 14.89 -10.98
N SER A 45 -1.98 14.29 -9.94
CA SER A 45 -0.60 13.81 -9.93
C SER A 45 -0.45 12.33 -10.27
N LEU A 46 -1.49 11.72 -10.84
CA LEU A 46 -1.50 10.31 -11.22
C LEU A 46 -1.07 9.40 -10.05
N GLY A 47 -1.68 9.59 -8.87
CA GLY A 47 -1.41 8.79 -7.68
C GLY A 47 -0.06 9.05 -6.99
N ILE A 48 0.76 9.99 -7.47
CA ILE A 48 2.08 10.28 -6.89
C ILE A 48 1.93 11.08 -5.59
N VAL A 49 1.97 10.38 -4.45
CA VAL A 49 1.80 10.97 -3.11
C VAL A 49 2.75 12.13 -2.83
N THR A 50 4.02 12.04 -3.29
CA THR A 50 5.01 13.11 -3.08
C THR A 50 4.57 14.44 -3.70
N ASN A 51 3.99 14.40 -4.90
CA ASN A 51 3.52 15.60 -5.59
C ASN A 51 2.23 16.13 -4.94
N ALA A 52 1.29 15.25 -4.59
CA ALA A 52 0.07 15.62 -3.89
C ALA A 52 0.36 16.31 -2.54
N VAL A 53 1.31 15.79 -1.76
CA VAL A 53 1.77 16.41 -0.50
C VAL A 53 2.36 17.80 -0.72
N LYS A 54 3.19 17.98 -1.75
CA LYS A 54 3.76 19.31 -2.09
C LYS A 54 2.70 20.34 -2.43
N VAL A 55 1.67 19.94 -3.17
CA VAL A 55 0.59 20.83 -3.61
C VAL A 55 -0.38 21.15 -2.48
N THR A 56 -0.74 20.15 -1.67
CA THR A 56 -1.74 20.32 -0.61
C THR A 56 -1.19 20.84 0.71
N GLY A 57 0.11 20.59 0.98
CA GLY A 57 0.75 20.84 2.27
C GLY A 57 0.36 19.83 3.36
N ILE A 58 -0.38 18.78 3.01
CA ILE A 58 -0.79 17.72 3.96
C ILE A 58 0.36 16.74 4.11
N SER A 59 0.74 16.39 5.35
CA SER A 59 1.86 15.48 5.58
C SER A 59 1.57 14.05 5.10
N ARG A 60 2.62 13.32 4.67
CA ARG A 60 2.52 11.90 4.32
C ARG A 60 1.94 11.07 5.47
N THR A 61 2.38 11.33 6.69
CA THR A 61 1.88 10.64 7.89
C THR A 61 0.37 10.80 8.06
N THR A 62 -0.14 12.02 7.81
CA THR A 62 -1.58 12.31 7.87
C THR A 62 -2.34 11.54 6.80
N HIS A 63 -1.83 11.51 5.56
CA HIS A 63 -2.42 10.77 4.46
C HIS A 63 -2.54 9.27 4.78
N TYR A 64 -1.44 8.64 5.22
CA TYR A 64 -1.47 7.20 5.56
C TYR A 64 -2.32 6.90 6.80
N ALA A 65 -2.35 7.79 7.80
CA ALA A 65 -3.25 7.65 8.94
C ALA A 65 -4.74 7.70 8.53
N TRP A 66 -5.09 8.48 7.50
CA TRP A 66 -6.45 8.48 6.95
C TRP A 66 -6.74 7.21 6.17
N MET A 67 -5.80 6.71 5.37
CA MET A 67 -5.95 5.44 4.65
C MET A 67 -6.19 4.26 5.61
N GLU A 68 -5.56 4.27 6.78
CA GLU A 68 -5.74 3.23 7.78
C GLU A 68 -7.10 3.32 8.49
N LYS A 69 -7.53 4.54 8.85
CA LYS A 69 -8.70 4.78 9.71
C LYS A 69 -10.00 4.99 8.96
N ASP A 70 -9.95 5.36 7.70
CA ASP A 70 -11.10 5.74 6.89
C ASP A 70 -11.17 4.89 5.62
N PRO A 71 -12.06 3.88 5.58
CA PRO A 71 -12.20 2.99 4.44
C PRO A 71 -12.72 3.72 3.19
N GLU A 72 -13.56 4.76 3.34
CA GLU A 72 -14.06 5.56 2.22
C GLU A 72 -12.92 6.36 1.57
N TYR A 73 -12.08 7.00 2.38
CA TYR A 73 -10.90 7.70 1.89
C TYR A 73 -9.94 6.75 1.16
N ARG A 74 -9.72 5.54 1.72
CA ARG A 74 -8.89 4.51 1.11
C ARG A 74 -9.41 4.11 -0.27
N SER A 75 -10.69 3.78 -0.38
CA SER A 75 -11.32 3.40 -1.65
C SER A 75 -11.13 4.46 -2.74
N ARG A 76 -11.31 5.74 -2.39
CA ARG A 76 -11.12 6.85 -3.32
C ARG A 76 -9.66 7.08 -3.73
N VAL A 77 -8.71 6.76 -2.85
CA VAL A 77 -7.27 6.80 -3.18
C VAL A 77 -6.90 5.62 -4.09
N GLU A 78 -7.44 4.43 -3.86
CA GLU A 78 -7.28 3.26 -4.72
C GLU A 78 -7.83 3.54 -6.11
N GLU A 79 -9.03 4.11 -6.22
CA GLU A 79 -9.62 4.54 -7.50
C GLU A 79 -8.74 5.54 -8.26
N ALA A 80 -8.13 6.51 -7.56
CA ALA A 80 -7.19 7.44 -8.18
C ALA A 80 -5.90 6.76 -8.66
N THR A 81 -5.48 5.66 -8.01
CA THR A 81 -4.33 4.86 -8.42
C THR A 81 -4.66 3.97 -9.63
N ASP A 82 -5.85 3.39 -9.65
CA ASP A 82 -6.34 2.59 -10.78
C ASP A 82 -6.43 3.45 -12.05
N ALA A 83 -6.95 4.67 -11.95
CA ALA A 83 -6.97 5.63 -13.04
C ALA A 83 -5.56 5.94 -13.60
N GLN A 84 -4.51 5.89 -12.76
CA GLN A 84 -3.13 5.99 -13.22
C GLN A 84 -2.72 4.80 -14.09
N ILE A 85 -3.08 3.61 -13.67
CA ILE A 85 -2.77 2.37 -14.42
C ILE A 85 -3.48 2.42 -15.79
N ASP A 86 -4.76 2.77 -15.82
CA ASP A 86 -5.55 2.92 -17.04
C ASP A 86 -4.90 3.93 -17.99
N PHE A 87 -4.42 5.06 -17.49
CA PHE A 87 -3.72 6.05 -18.30
C PHE A 87 -2.43 5.49 -18.91
N VAL A 88 -1.63 4.74 -18.15
CA VAL A 88 -0.39 4.11 -18.64
C VAL A 88 -0.70 3.00 -19.65
N GLU A 89 -1.72 2.19 -19.40
CA GLU A 89 -2.19 1.17 -20.34
C GLU A 89 -2.67 1.82 -21.66
N GLY A 90 -3.40 2.94 -21.58
CA GLY A 90 -3.82 3.70 -22.77
C GLY A 90 -2.63 4.18 -23.61
N ASN A 91 -1.60 4.75 -22.98
CA ASN A 91 -0.38 5.14 -23.66
C ASN A 91 0.38 3.96 -24.27
N LEU A 92 0.40 2.80 -23.59
CA LEU A 92 0.99 1.59 -24.12
C LEU A 92 0.27 1.11 -25.38
N ILE A 93 -1.07 1.10 -25.37
CA ILE A 93 -1.90 0.73 -26.52
C ILE A 93 -1.66 1.68 -27.69
N GLN A 94 -1.56 2.98 -27.43
CA GLN A 94 -1.25 3.97 -28.47
C GLN A 94 0.10 3.68 -29.13
N ARG A 95 1.16 3.39 -28.37
CA ARG A 95 2.48 3.01 -28.91
C ARG A 95 2.42 1.75 -29.75
N ILE A 96 1.60 0.77 -29.36
CA ILE A 96 1.39 -0.46 -30.14
C ILE A 96 0.75 -0.13 -31.50
N GLN A 97 -0.23 0.79 -31.54
CA GLN A 97 -0.87 1.26 -32.79
C GLN A 97 0.11 2.00 -33.68
N GLU A 98 1.07 2.72 -33.09
CA GLU A 98 2.16 3.40 -33.82
C GLU A 98 3.23 2.43 -34.35
N GLY A 99 3.11 1.12 -34.07
CA GLY A 99 4.01 0.08 -34.57
C GLY A 99 5.23 -0.19 -33.68
N ASP A 100 5.23 0.23 -32.43
CA ASP A 100 6.31 -0.07 -31.49
C ASP A 100 6.35 -1.57 -31.16
N THR A 101 7.36 -2.26 -31.67
CA THR A 101 7.56 -3.69 -31.46
C THR A 101 7.84 -4.03 -30.01
N THR A 102 8.57 -3.16 -29.27
CA THR A 102 8.89 -3.37 -27.85
C THR A 102 7.63 -3.30 -27.00
N ALA A 103 6.78 -2.31 -27.25
CA ALA A 103 5.47 -2.17 -26.58
C ALA A 103 4.57 -3.39 -26.86
N THR A 104 4.57 -3.86 -28.10
CA THR A 104 3.81 -5.06 -28.51
C THR A 104 4.28 -6.31 -27.78
N ILE A 105 5.60 -6.56 -27.75
CA ILE A 105 6.19 -7.70 -27.03
C ILE A 105 5.87 -7.63 -25.54
N PHE A 106 6.03 -6.43 -24.93
CA PHE A 106 5.72 -6.22 -23.51
C PHE A 106 4.26 -6.55 -23.20
N TYR A 107 3.32 -6.06 -24.02
CA TYR A 107 1.89 -6.32 -23.86
C TYR A 107 1.57 -7.81 -23.96
N LEU A 108 2.13 -8.51 -24.96
CA LEU A 108 1.94 -9.95 -25.13
C LEU A 108 2.52 -10.74 -23.94
N LYS A 109 3.70 -10.39 -23.45
CA LYS A 109 4.33 -11.04 -22.29
C LYS A 109 3.53 -10.84 -20.98
N THR A 110 2.83 -9.73 -20.83
CA THR A 110 2.06 -9.41 -19.61
C THR A 110 0.61 -9.86 -19.68
N LYS A 111 -0.15 -9.38 -20.66
CA LYS A 111 -1.58 -9.67 -20.82
C LYS A 111 -1.84 -10.95 -21.63
N GLY A 112 -0.91 -11.32 -22.52
CA GLY A 112 -1.03 -12.51 -23.39
C GLY A 112 -0.69 -13.85 -22.73
N LYS A 113 -0.30 -13.90 -21.46
CA LYS A 113 0.10 -15.14 -20.75
C LYS A 113 -0.91 -16.27 -20.88
N LYS A 114 -2.21 -15.95 -20.77
CA LYS A 114 -3.29 -16.94 -20.91
C LYS A 114 -3.39 -17.55 -22.31
N ARG A 115 -2.80 -16.90 -23.34
CA ARG A 115 -2.75 -17.36 -24.74
C ARG A 115 -1.43 -18.05 -25.09
N GLY A 116 -0.53 -18.26 -24.10
CA GLY A 116 0.74 -18.96 -24.30
C GLY A 116 1.94 -18.04 -24.56
N TYR A 117 1.77 -16.72 -24.58
CA TYR A 117 2.91 -15.77 -24.69
C TYR A 117 3.66 -15.68 -23.37
N THR A 118 4.44 -16.70 -23.05
CA THR A 118 5.28 -16.74 -21.86
C THR A 118 6.75 -16.82 -22.27
N GLU A 119 7.60 -16.05 -21.57
CA GLU A 119 9.04 -16.20 -21.73
C GLU A 119 9.47 -17.44 -20.94
N ARG A 120 9.89 -18.50 -21.64
CA ARG A 120 10.57 -19.64 -21.02
C ARG A 120 12.04 -19.26 -20.84
N MET A 121 12.44 -19.00 -19.60
CA MET A 121 13.86 -19.05 -19.26
C MET A 121 14.22 -20.53 -19.12
N GLU A 122 14.79 -21.13 -20.15
CA GLU A 122 15.50 -22.39 -20.00
C GLU A 122 16.82 -22.06 -19.29
N ILE A 123 16.86 -22.25 -17.98
CA ILE A 123 18.11 -22.29 -17.22
C ILE A 123 18.69 -23.66 -17.56
N ALA A 124 19.42 -23.73 -18.67
CA ALA A 124 20.30 -24.88 -18.91
C ALA A 124 21.35 -24.84 -17.80
N PRO A 125 21.53 -25.91 -17.00
CA PRO A 125 22.67 -25.98 -16.09
C PRO A 125 23.91 -25.93 -16.96
N ALA A 126 24.85 -25.03 -16.63
CA ALA A 126 26.13 -24.94 -17.29
C ALA A 126 26.77 -26.35 -17.26
N GLU A 127 27.09 -26.89 -18.44
CA GLU A 127 27.76 -28.17 -18.54
C GLU A 127 29.07 -28.10 -17.72
N GLY A 128 29.09 -28.84 -16.60
CA GLY A 128 30.29 -29.02 -15.78
C GLY A 128 30.21 -28.67 -14.29
N THR A 129 29.15 -28.09 -13.78
CA THR A 129 29.17 -27.67 -12.37
C THR A 129 27.80 -27.75 -11.67
N THR A 130 27.13 -28.88 -11.78
CA THR A 130 26.04 -29.16 -10.83
C THR A 130 26.00 -30.63 -10.51
N MET A 131 26.74 -31.02 -9.48
CA MET A 131 26.23 -32.12 -8.67
C MET A 131 24.80 -31.74 -8.29
N SER A 132 23.81 -32.53 -8.74
CA SER A 132 22.43 -32.35 -8.36
C SER A 132 22.41 -32.29 -6.83
N PHE A 133 21.64 -31.35 -6.26
CA PHE A 133 21.40 -31.28 -4.80
C PHE A 133 21.05 -32.67 -4.25
N TYR A 134 20.41 -33.50 -5.04
CA TYR A 134 20.09 -34.90 -4.73
C TYR A 134 21.36 -35.79 -4.62
N GLN A 135 22.35 -35.61 -5.49
CA GLN A 135 23.64 -36.34 -5.43
C GLN A 135 24.47 -35.88 -4.23
N MET A 136 24.46 -34.59 -3.91
CA MET A 136 25.13 -34.05 -2.74
C MET A 136 24.48 -34.58 -1.44
N LEU A 137 23.16 -34.70 -1.39
CA LEU A 137 22.43 -35.26 -0.23
C LEU A 137 22.71 -36.76 -0.06
N MET A 138 22.84 -37.54 -1.14
CA MET A 138 23.18 -38.96 -1.09
C MET A 138 24.61 -39.21 -0.64
N MET A 139 25.56 -38.33 -1.00
CA MET A 139 26.97 -38.46 -0.56
C MET A 139 27.15 -38.13 0.94
N THR A 140 26.27 -37.30 1.54
CA THR A 140 26.33 -37.01 2.98
C THR A 140 25.56 -38.03 3.83
N GLY A 141 24.70 -38.87 3.23
CA GLY A 141 23.92 -39.89 3.92
C GLY A 141 24.69 -41.20 4.15
N GLU A 142 25.72 -41.50 3.40
CA GLU A 142 26.51 -42.74 3.52
C GLU A 142 27.65 -42.66 4.55
N ALA A 143 27.92 -41.51 5.16
CA ALA A 143 29.08 -41.33 6.06
C ALA A 143 28.79 -41.63 7.54
N ASN A 144 27.57 -42.07 7.93
CA ASN A 144 27.23 -42.26 9.35
C ASN A 144 26.93 -43.70 9.77
N ASP A 145 27.14 -44.71 8.92
CA ASP A 145 26.78 -46.12 9.29
C ASP A 145 27.98 -46.97 9.69
N ASP A 146 29.22 -46.45 9.81
CA ASP A 146 30.42 -47.27 10.11
C ASP A 146 31.02 -47.05 11.51
N GLU A 147 30.34 -46.39 12.47
CA GLU A 147 30.91 -46.19 13.81
C GLU A 147 30.06 -46.78 14.98
N GLU A 148 29.45 -47.96 14.83
CA GLU A 148 28.97 -48.71 16.00
C GLU A 148 29.10 -50.22 15.83
N ALA A 149 30.33 -50.75 15.86
CA ALA A 149 30.57 -52.18 16.14
C ALA A 149 32.03 -52.42 16.49
N ASP A 150 32.52 -52.04 17.65
CA ASP A 150 33.56 -52.76 18.39
C ASP A 150 33.69 -52.23 19.85
N GLU A 151 32.92 -52.76 20.75
CA GLU A 151 33.27 -52.92 22.20
C GLU A 151 32.46 -54.09 22.79
N SER A 152 33.15 -55.26 22.80
CA SER A 152 32.82 -56.32 23.77
C SER A 152 34.11 -56.95 24.23
#